data_c815f5e8bcdaced9f5b9921093942939
#
_entry.id   c815f5e8bcdaced9f5b9921093942939
#
_cell.length_a   1.000
_cell.length_b   1.000
_cell.length_c   1.000
_cell.angle_alpha   90.00
_cell.angle_beta   90.00
_cell.angle_gamma   90.00
#
_symmetry.space_group_name_H-M   'P 1'
#
loop_
_entity.id
_entity.type
_entity.pdbx_description
1 polymer ?
#
loop_
_entity_poly.entity_id
_entity_poly.type
_entity_poly.pdbx_seq_one_letter_code
_entity_poly.pdbx_strand_id
1 'polypeptide(L)'
;MNYTYMVRCADKSLYTGWTTDLQRRVKTHNSGKGAKYTKPRLPVELVYWEVFDTKEEALKREAAIKKLSKKRKEELVETFAKV
;
A
#
# COMPACT_ATOMS: atom_id res chain seq x y z
N MET A 1 4.78 14.27 -6.01
CA MET A 1 5.34 13.47 -4.92
C MET A 1 5.21 11.99 -5.19
N ASN A 2 6.02 11.19 -4.52
CA ASN A 2 6.01 9.74 -4.71
C ASN A 2 5.68 9.08 -3.38
N TYR A 3 4.83 8.06 -3.41
CA TYR A 3 4.34 7.41 -2.20
C TYR A 3 4.57 5.92 -2.26
N THR A 4 5.02 5.35 -1.14
CA THR A 4 4.93 3.91 -0.90
C THR A 4 3.74 3.72 0.04
N TYR A 5 2.84 2.82 -0.29
CA TYR A 5 1.59 2.68 0.45
C TYR A 5 1.25 1.21 0.70
N MET A 6 0.37 0.99 1.66
CA MET A 6 -0.28 -0.30 1.85
C MET A 6 -1.78 -0.12 1.91
N VAL A 7 -2.49 -1.05 1.29
CA VAL A 7 -3.95 -1.13 1.39
C VAL A 7 -4.31 -2.44 2.08
N ARG A 8 -5.38 -2.39 2.89
CA ARG A 8 -5.95 -3.58 3.50
C ARG A 8 -7.05 -4.10 2.58
N CYS A 9 -6.94 -5.36 2.20
CA CYS A 9 -7.91 -6.01 1.33
C CYS A 9 -9.08 -6.57 2.13
N ALA A 10 -10.15 -6.96 1.44
CA ALA A 10 -11.35 -7.52 2.07
C ALA A 10 -11.05 -8.80 2.86
N ASP A 11 -10.06 -9.58 2.45
CA ASP A 11 -9.63 -10.79 3.13
C ASP A 11 -8.66 -10.53 4.28
N LYS A 12 -8.48 -9.26 4.67
CA LYS A 12 -7.58 -8.81 5.75
C LYS A 12 -6.10 -8.80 5.39
N SER A 13 -5.73 -9.23 4.20
CA SER A 13 -4.34 -9.17 3.76
C SER A 13 -3.91 -7.74 3.43
N LEU A 14 -2.60 -7.51 3.38
CA LEU A 14 -2.03 -6.21 3.03
C LEU A 14 -1.34 -6.29 1.67
N TYR A 15 -1.59 -5.30 0.83
CA TYR A 15 -0.90 -5.13 -0.44
C TYR A 15 -0.05 -3.88 -0.40
N THR A 16 1.20 -3.97 -0.85
CA THR A 16 2.14 -2.84 -0.88
C THR A 16 2.40 -2.41 -2.33
N GLY A 17 2.37 -1.10 -2.56
CA GLY A 17 2.65 -0.55 -3.87
C GLY A 17 3.25 0.84 -3.78
N TRP A 18 3.42 1.49 -4.94
CA TRP A 18 3.84 2.88 -5.00
C TRP A 18 2.94 3.64 -5.98
N THR A 19 2.82 4.94 -5.78
CA THR A 19 2.00 5.78 -6.67
C THR A 19 2.41 7.24 -6.52
N THR A 20 1.99 8.07 -7.48
CA THR A 20 2.11 9.52 -7.37
C THR A 20 0.81 10.16 -6.88
N ASP A 21 -0.27 9.39 -6.77
CA ASP A 21 -1.59 9.89 -6.36
C ASP A 21 -2.32 8.78 -5.59
N LEU A 22 -2.30 8.90 -4.25
CA LEU A 22 -2.88 7.88 -3.36
C LEU A 22 -4.38 7.66 -3.60
N GLN A 23 -5.16 8.73 -3.64
CA GLN A 23 -6.61 8.61 -3.78
C GLN A 23 -7.00 7.99 -5.10
N ARG A 24 -6.36 8.41 -6.17
CA ARG A 24 -6.60 7.86 -7.51
C ARG A 24 -6.22 6.39 -7.57
N ARG A 25 -5.10 6.02 -6.95
CA ARG A 25 -4.63 4.63 -6.95
C ARG A 25 -5.61 3.71 -6.20
N VAL A 26 -6.11 4.16 -5.06
CA VAL A 26 -7.11 3.40 -4.29
C VAL A 26 -8.38 3.21 -5.12
N LYS A 27 -8.85 4.25 -5.79
CA LYS A 27 -10.00 4.17 -6.70
C LYS A 27 -9.75 3.17 -7.81
N THR A 28 -8.54 3.18 -8.39
CA THR A 28 -8.17 2.26 -9.46
C THR A 28 -8.22 0.82 -8.96
N HIS A 29 -7.68 0.55 -7.77
CA HIS A 29 -7.78 -0.78 -7.17
C HIS A 29 -9.23 -1.21 -7.03
N ASN A 30 -10.07 -0.36 -6.44
CA ASN A 30 -11.47 -0.69 -6.16
C ASN A 30 -12.34 -0.79 -7.41
N SER A 31 -11.85 -0.27 -8.54
CA SER A 31 -12.53 -0.44 -9.83
C SER A 31 -12.20 -1.79 -10.50
N GLY A 32 -11.32 -2.58 -9.88
CA GLY A 32 -10.89 -3.86 -10.43
C GLY A 32 -9.78 -3.74 -11.46
N LYS A 33 -9.24 -2.53 -11.66
CA LYS A 33 -8.21 -2.27 -12.68
C LYS A 33 -6.82 -2.02 -12.07
N GLY A 34 -6.66 -2.29 -10.78
CA GLY A 34 -5.38 -2.16 -10.10
C GLY A 34 -4.51 -3.39 -10.27
N ALA A 35 -3.86 -3.82 -9.18
CA ALA A 35 -2.97 -4.96 -9.21
C ALA A 35 -3.75 -6.29 -9.30
N LYS A 36 -3.13 -7.30 -9.88
CA LYS A 36 -3.69 -8.66 -9.93
C LYS A 36 -4.05 -9.16 -8.53
N TYR A 37 -3.17 -8.88 -7.56
CA TYR A 37 -3.37 -9.34 -6.20
C TYR A 37 -4.66 -8.80 -5.59
N THR A 38 -4.98 -7.53 -5.84
CA THR A 38 -6.13 -6.88 -5.21
C THR A 38 -7.46 -7.21 -5.89
N LYS A 39 -7.44 -7.58 -7.17
CA LYS A 39 -8.67 -7.86 -7.94
C LYS A 39 -9.65 -8.78 -7.24
N PRO A 40 -9.24 -9.98 -6.77
CA PRO A 40 -10.18 -10.89 -6.10
C PRO A 40 -10.40 -10.54 -4.62
N ARG A 41 -9.82 -9.45 -4.13
CA ARG A 41 -9.81 -9.10 -2.70
C ARG A 41 -10.40 -7.73 -2.41
N LEU A 42 -11.24 -7.25 -3.31
CA LEU A 42 -11.89 -5.94 -3.15
C LEU A 42 -13.05 -6.02 -2.16
N PRO A 43 -13.40 -4.92 -1.48
CA PRO A 43 -12.77 -3.60 -1.61
C PRO A 43 -11.47 -3.51 -0.80
N VAL A 44 -10.61 -2.54 -1.17
CA VAL A 44 -9.40 -2.25 -0.42
C VAL A 44 -9.52 -0.89 0.26
N GLU A 45 -8.78 -0.72 1.35
CA GLU A 45 -8.75 0.50 2.13
C GLU A 45 -7.30 0.93 2.35
N LEU A 46 -7.01 2.21 2.15
CA LEU A 46 -5.68 2.76 2.38
C LEU A 46 -5.41 2.82 3.88
N VAL A 47 -4.37 2.13 4.35
CA VAL A 47 -4.05 2.05 5.78
C VAL A 47 -2.64 2.53 6.14
N TYR A 48 -1.81 2.82 5.14
CA TYR A 48 -0.42 3.24 5.39
C TYR A 48 0.16 3.93 4.16
N TRP A 49 0.95 4.99 4.38
CA TRP A 49 1.75 5.57 3.29
C TRP A 49 2.96 6.33 3.84
N GLU A 50 3.99 6.43 2.98
CA GLU A 50 5.17 7.26 3.20
C GLU A 50 5.41 8.07 1.95
N VAL A 51 5.85 9.31 2.10
CA VAL A 51 6.10 10.20 0.98
C VAL A 51 7.61 10.33 0.72
N PHE A 52 7.99 10.37 -0.56
CA PHE A 52 9.38 10.47 -0.98
C PHE A 52 9.52 11.51 -2.08
N ASP A 53 10.71 12.13 -2.16
CA ASP A 53 11.01 13.11 -3.21
C ASP A 53 11.19 12.46 -4.57
N THR A 54 11.73 11.24 -4.61
CA THR A 54 12.02 10.55 -5.87
C THR A 54 11.28 9.22 -5.97
N LYS A 55 11.05 8.81 -7.23
CA LYS A 55 10.44 7.50 -7.52
C LYS A 55 11.33 6.37 -7.03
N GLU A 56 12.64 6.51 -7.20
CA GLU A 56 13.61 5.49 -6.78
C GLU A 56 13.52 5.20 -5.29
N GLU A 57 13.38 6.24 -4.48
CA GLU A 57 13.22 6.07 -3.03
C GLU A 57 11.93 5.31 -2.70
N ALA A 58 10.83 5.69 -3.36
CA ALA A 58 9.55 5.03 -3.13
C ALA A 58 9.60 3.55 -3.53
N LEU A 59 10.26 3.23 -4.66
CA LEU A 59 10.41 1.86 -5.12
C LEU A 59 11.30 1.03 -4.20
N LYS A 60 12.36 1.61 -3.67
CA LYS A 60 13.23 0.94 -2.69
C LYS A 60 12.45 0.59 -1.43
N ARG A 61 11.65 1.53 -0.96
CA ARG A 61 10.83 1.31 0.24
C ARG A 61 9.76 0.25 -0.01
N GLU A 62 9.12 0.28 -1.17
CA GLU A 62 8.16 -0.74 -1.58
C GLU A 62 8.79 -2.13 -1.51
N ALA A 63 9.97 -2.29 -2.11
CA ALA A 63 10.67 -3.57 -2.11
C ALA A 63 11.02 -4.02 -0.68
N ALA A 64 11.47 -3.09 0.16
CA ALA A 64 11.80 -3.38 1.55
C ALA A 64 10.59 -3.85 2.34
N ILE A 65 9.46 -3.16 2.19
CA ILE A 65 8.22 -3.53 2.90
C ILE A 65 7.70 -4.89 2.43
N LYS A 66 7.79 -5.17 1.13
CA LYS A 66 7.34 -6.45 0.57
C LYS A 66 8.09 -7.63 1.16
N LYS A 67 9.31 -7.43 1.64
CA LYS A 67 10.14 -8.47 2.27
C LYS A 67 9.80 -8.70 3.74
N LEU A 68 9.04 -7.81 4.35
CA LEU A 68 8.67 -7.95 5.75
C LEU A 68 7.65 -9.07 5.94
N SER A 69 7.66 -9.68 7.12
CA SER A 69 6.62 -10.62 7.51
C SER A 69 5.28 -9.89 7.66
N LYS A 70 4.19 -10.64 7.65
CA LYS A 70 2.86 -10.04 7.87
C LYS A 70 2.82 -9.29 9.19
N LYS A 71 3.39 -9.87 10.24
CA LYS A 71 3.44 -9.27 11.57
C LYS A 71 4.11 -7.89 11.53
N ARG A 72 5.25 -7.77 10.84
CA ARG A 72 5.97 -6.50 10.73
C ARG A 72 5.19 -5.47 9.93
N LYS A 73 4.52 -5.89 8.86
CA LYS A 73 3.66 -5.00 8.08
C LYS A 73 2.52 -4.48 8.93
N GLU A 74 1.89 -5.35 9.73
CA GLU A 74 0.80 -4.95 10.63
C GLU A 74 1.29 -3.96 11.69
N GLU A 75 2.51 -4.13 12.18
CA GLU A 75 3.12 -3.19 13.13
C GLU A 75 3.29 -1.81 12.52
N LEU A 76 3.70 -1.74 11.25
CA LEU A 76 3.81 -0.46 10.54
C LEU A 76 2.45 0.23 10.44
N VAL A 77 1.42 -0.50 10.07
CA VAL A 77 0.06 0.02 9.96
C VAL A 77 -0.42 0.53 11.31
N GLU A 78 -0.21 -0.25 12.37
CA GLU A 78 -0.63 0.10 13.72
C GLU A 78 0.06 1.37 14.20
N THR A 79 1.37 1.48 14.01
CA THR A 79 2.14 2.66 14.40
C THR A 79 1.68 3.90 13.62
N PHE A 80 1.41 3.74 12.33
CA PHE A 80 0.92 4.83 11.49
C PHE A 80 -0.43 5.35 11.98
N ALA A 81 -1.32 4.46 12.36
CA ALA A 81 -2.67 4.83 12.81
C ALA A 81 -2.68 5.59 14.14
N LYS A 82 -1.60 5.49 14.92
CA LYS A 82 -1.49 6.15 16.23
C LYS A 82 -0.86 7.54 16.17
N VAL A 83 -0.41 7.99 15.02
CA VAL A 83 0.26 9.29 14.87
C VAL A 83 -0.73 10.43 14.76
#